data_5d8c4f90543239bd566e3656880f0a75
#
_entry.id   5d8c4f90543239bd566e3656880f0a75
#
_cell.length_a   1.000
_cell.length_b   1.000
_cell.length_c   1.000
_cell.angle_alpha   90.00
_cell.angle_beta   90.00
_cell.angle_gamma   90.00
#
_symmetry.space_group_name_H-M   'P 1'
#
loop_
_entity.id
_entity.type
_entity.pdbx_description
1 polymer ?
#
loop_
_entity_poly.entity_id
_entity_poly.type
_entity_poly.pdbx_seq_one_letter_code
_entity_poly.pdbx_strand_id
1 'polypeptide(L)'
;MRRIKSALVCLALLSATASFNVPDSSGRTASATPPGDNAPSRPFPQHTPYRPGTVLPNHISQESMDDSVRSFYRQWKQHYIRYSCAPNEAYVWFEGTRGTNICVSEGQGYGMMIVALMAGYDPGAQATYDALYNFYKAHPATTSPHLMAWTQTKDCQSLDGGTATDGDMDIAYSLLLADAQWGTHTTIPYREEALEMINAIRHQEVNPDTYIVMESNGWSKRSKDYFDMRSSDFMPDHLRAFRKASGDPFWDTAVANNYKVFRYLQDTYSPDAGLVPDFIKAIHITPPPPNVFITGTKGQPAVGQGAAMSGDNHGDGDLPDTSAVEKISAIPAQPHYLESQYDGLYNFNACRVPWRIATDFLLSGDPQAAAFLSRLNPWIRTTTQGKPNNISAGYNLSGEDLPHRYFEALCFICPFAVAATASPENQQWLNKLWDYIVQFKRKDFDYYDNSIKMINMIILSGNYWAP
;
A
#
# COMPACT_ATOMS: atom_id res chain seq x y z
N MET A 1 14.62 24.41 -17.56
CA MET A 1 13.55 25.42 -17.51
C MET A 1 12.95 25.58 -18.91
N ARG A 2 11.89 24.90 -19.23
CA ARG A 2 11.04 25.22 -20.42
C ARG A 2 9.64 24.73 -20.10
N ARG A 3 8.70 25.66 -20.06
CA ARG A 3 7.24 25.44 -19.90
C ARG A 3 6.73 24.63 -21.09
N ILE A 4 5.99 23.57 -20.82
CA ILE A 4 5.29 22.80 -21.86
C ILE A 4 3.78 23.03 -21.68
N LYS A 5 3.20 23.69 -22.67
CA LYS A 5 1.75 23.86 -22.81
C LYS A 5 1.18 22.59 -23.42
N SER A 6 0.15 22.04 -22.80
CA SER A 6 -0.64 20.93 -23.36
C SER A 6 -1.55 21.49 -24.45
N ALA A 7 -1.46 20.95 -25.64
CA ALA A 7 -2.42 21.14 -26.71
C ALA A 7 -3.11 19.81 -27.02
N LEU A 8 -4.43 19.77 -26.82
CA LEU A 8 -5.30 18.71 -27.34
C LEU A 8 -5.30 18.77 -28.87
N VAL A 9 -5.05 17.64 -29.50
CA VAL A 9 -5.36 17.44 -30.93
C VAL A 9 -6.27 16.24 -31.07
N CYS A 10 -7.53 16.52 -31.42
CA CYS A 10 -8.49 15.53 -31.92
C CYS A 10 -8.10 15.14 -33.34
N LEU A 11 -7.88 13.87 -33.58
CA LEU A 11 -7.80 13.33 -34.98
C LEU A 11 -8.85 12.23 -35.13
N ALA A 12 -9.83 12.50 -35.97
CA ALA A 12 -10.80 11.53 -36.47
C ALA A 12 -10.13 10.64 -37.52
N LEU A 13 -10.24 9.33 -37.39
CA LEU A 13 -9.85 8.38 -38.41
C LEU A 13 -11.02 7.50 -38.87
N LEU A 14 -11.23 7.53 -40.16
CA LEU A 14 -12.22 6.78 -40.92
C LEU A 14 -11.92 5.27 -40.87
N SER A 15 -13.00 4.52 -40.79
CA SER A 15 -13.06 3.07 -40.92
C SER A 15 -12.78 2.61 -42.36
N ALA A 16 -11.86 1.68 -42.54
CA ALA A 16 -11.80 0.84 -43.72
C ALA A 16 -11.81 -0.64 -43.30
N THR A 17 -12.89 -1.33 -43.60
CA THR A 17 -13.05 -2.77 -43.45
C THR A 17 -12.30 -3.51 -44.56
N ALA A 18 -11.34 -4.34 -44.17
CA ALA A 18 -10.77 -5.36 -45.09
C ALA A 18 -10.96 -6.73 -44.42
N SER A 19 -11.83 -7.53 -45.04
CA SER A 19 -12.03 -8.94 -44.71
C SER A 19 -10.87 -9.76 -45.25
N PHE A 20 -10.10 -10.43 -44.41
CA PHE A 20 -9.17 -11.49 -44.84
C PHE A 20 -9.66 -12.83 -44.34
N ASN A 21 -10.02 -13.70 -45.31
CA ASN A 21 -10.21 -15.13 -45.10
C ASN A 21 -8.85 -15.78 -44.82
N VAL A 22 -8.72 -16.50 -43.71
CA VAL A 22 -7.60 -17.39 -43.44
C VAL A 22 -8.08 -18.83 -43.56
N PRO A 23 -7.39 -19.69 -44.32
CA PRO A 23 -7.80 -21.07 -44.47
C PRO A 23 -7.46 -21.90 -43.24
N ASP A 24 -8.40 -22.79 -42.89
CA ASP A 24 -8.30 -23.85 -41.93
C ASP A 24 -7.18 -24.83 -42.32
N SER A 25 -6.21 -25.05 -41.41
CA SER A 25 -5.28 -26.17 -41.53
C SER A 25 -5.30 -26.96 -40.20
N SER A 26 -6.03 -28.05 -40.28
CA SER A 26 -6.09 -29.14 -39.31
C SER A 26 -4.71 -29.71 -38.95
N GLY A 27 -4.57 -30.03 -37.65
CA GLY A 27 -3.69 -31.10 -37.20
C GLY A 27 -2.34 -30.68 -36.64
N ARG A 28 -2.31 -30.33 -35.36
CA ARG A 28 -1.19 -30.68 -34.48
C ARG A 28 -1.71 -31.12 -33.12
N THR A 29 -1.40 -32.36 -32.83
CA THR A 29 -1.55 -33.03 -31.56
C THR A 29 -1.03 -32.21 -30.40
N ALA A 30 -1.81 -32.15 -29.33
CA ALA A 30 -1.46 -31.51 -28.08
C ALA A 30 -0.07 -31.92 -27.63
N SER A 31 0.83 -30.96 -27.60
CA SER A 31 2.13 -31.10 -26.98
C SER A 31 1.95 -31.03 -25.48
N ALA A 32 2.70 -31.87 -24.79
CA ALA A 32 2.72 -32.10 -23.36
C ALA A 32 2.59 -30.82 -22.53
N THR A 33 1.74 -30.88 -21.52
CA THR A 33 1.70 -29.99 -20.37
C THR A 33 3.13 -29.80 -19.83
N PRO A 34 3.57 -28.55 -19.58
CA PRO A 34 4.83 -28.32 -18.88
C PRO A 34 4.83 -29.03 -17.52
N PRO A 35 5.99 -29.41 -16.97
CA PRO A 35 6.06 -30.09 -15.68
C PRO A 35 5.37 -29.24 -14.61
N GLY A 36 4.37 -29.85 -14.01
CA GLY A 36 3.41 -29.41 -13.02
C GLY A 36 3.60 -28.06 -12.34
N ASP A 37 2.73 -27.09 -12.65
CA ASP A 37 2.35 -26.08 -11.69
C ASP A 37 1.85 -26.79 -10.43
N ASN A 38 2.48 -26.59 -9.28
CA ASN A 38 1.96 -27.08 -8.02
C ASN A 38 0.58 -26.45 -7.81
N ALA A 39 -0.41 -27.28 -7.48
CA ALA A 39 -1.74 -26.75 -7.17
C ALA A 39 -1.61 -25.73 -6.03
N PRO A 40 -2.23 -24.54 -6.15
CA PRO A 40 -2.12 -23.51 -5.14
C PRO A 40 -2.77 -23.97 -3.83
N SER A 41 -2.09 -23.71 -2.71
CA SER A 41 -2.59 -24.09 -1.37
C SER A 41 -3.77 -23.23 -0.91
N ARG A 42 -3.90 -22.04 -1.48
CA ARG A 42 -4.99 -21.06 -1.20
C ARG A 42 -5.65 -20.60 -2.49
N PRO A 43 -6.38 -21.49 -3.18
CA PRO A 43 -6.97 -21.15 -4.48
C PRO A 43 -8.07 -20.09 -4.35
N PHE A 44 -8.14 -19.16 -5.29
CA PHE A 44 -9.27 -18.25 -5.43
C PHE A 44 -10.55 -19.02 -5.82
N PRO A 45 -11.72 -18.76 -5.19
CA PRO A 45 -11.98 -17.76 -4.15
C PRO A 45 -11.64 -18.29 -2.74
N GLN A 46 -11.19 -17.40 -1.85
CA GLN A 46 -10.83 -17.76 -0.47
C GLN A 46 -11.94 -17.50 0.56
N HIS A 47 -12.74 -16.44 0.36
CA HIS A 47 -13.75 -15.98 1.32
C HIS A 47 -13.18 -15.88 2.75
N THR A 48 -12.09 -15.13 2.86
CA THR A 48 -11.37 -14.93 4.12
C THR A 48 -12.29 -14.31 5.17
N PRO A 49 -12.42 -14.90 6.35
CA PRO A 49 -13.16 -14.28 7.44
C PRO A 49 -12.39 -13.07 7.97
N TYR A 50 -12.85 -11.88 7.63
CA TYR A 50 -12.29 -10.64 8.18
C TYR A 50 -12.73 -10.44 9.64
N ARG A 51 -12.10 -9.50 10.32
CA ARG A 51 -12.36 -9.26 11.74
C ARG A 51 -13.84 -8.93 12.03
N PRO A 52 -14.37 -9.37 13.18
CA PRO A 52 -15.73 -9.01 13.59
C PRO A 52 -15.95 -7.50 13.61
N GLY A 53 -17.15 -7.08 13.18
CA GLY A 53 -17.51 -5.66 13.06
C GLY A 53 -17.20 -5.06 11.70
N THR A 54 -16.54 -5.79 10.80
CA THR A 54 -16.36 -5.41 9.39
C THR A 54 -17.55 -5.86 8.54
N VAL A 55 -17.73 -5.20 7.40
CA VAL A 55 -18.80 -5.53 6.44
C VAL A 55 -18.24 -5.65 5.02
N LEU A 56 -18.92 -6.47 4.22
CA LEU A 56 -18.69 -6.57 2.77
C LEU A 56 -19.97 -6.15 2.04
N PRO A 57 -19.94 -5.89 0.73
CA PRO A 57 -21.16 -5.68 -0.06
C PRO A 57 -22.12 -6.84 0.17
N ASN A 58 -23.39 -6.55 0.51
CA ASN A 58 -24.35 -7.56 0.93
C ASN A 58 -25.67 -7.57 0.15
N HIS A 59 -25.76 -6.74 -0.88
CA HIS A 59 -26.95 -6.60 -1.75
C HIS A 59 -26.90 -7.52 -2.99
N ILE A 60 -25.78 -8.21 -3.16
CA ILE A 60 -25.54 -9.19 -4.23
C ILE A 60 -24.97 -10.48 -3.61
N SER A 61 -25.00 -11.58 -4.36
CA SER A 61 -24.45 -12.85 -3.89
C SER A 61 -22.91 -12.83 -3.91
N GLN A 62 -22.31 -13.65 -3.06
CA GLN A 62 -20.86 -13.87 -3.04
C GLN A 62 -20.32 -14.34 -4.40
N GLU A 63 -21.05 -15.26 -5.06
CA GLU A 63 -20.70 -15.74 -6.40
C GLU A 63 -20.66 -14.61 -7.44
N SER A 64 -21.62 -13.67 -7.38
CA SER A 64 -21.63 -12.50 -8.28
C SER A 64 -20.44 -11.55 -8.02
N MET A 65 -20.00 -11.43 -6.77
CA MET A 65 -18.78 -10.69 -6.45
C MET A 65 -17.54 -11.39 -7.03
N ASP A 66 -17.42 -12.69 -6.82
CA ASP A 66 -16.31 -13.49 -7.35
C ASP A 66 -16.25 -13.46 -8.89
N ASP A 67 -17.40 -13.53 -9.56
CA ASP A 67 -17.49 -13.44 -11.02
C ASP A 67 -17.07 -12.05 -11.54
N SER A 68 -17.41 -11.01 -10.81
CA SER A 68 -16.96 -9.65 -11.12
C SER A 68 -15.44 -9.54 -11.03
N VAL A 69 -14.83 -10.11 -9.99
CA VAL A 69 -13.37 -10.19 -9.80
C VAL A 69 -12.73 -11.00 -10.93
N ARG A 70 -13.23 -12.21 -11.22
CA ARG A 70 -12.73 -13.07 -12.31
C ARG A 70 -12.79 -12.37 -13.66
N SER A 71 -13.91 -11.70 -13.95
CA SER A 71 -14.10 -10.97 -15.21
C SER A 71 -13.12 -9.82 -15.37
N PHE A 72 -12.91 -9.03 -14.31
CA PHE A 72 -12.00 -7.90 -14.35
C PHE A 72 -10.53 -8.37 -14.37
N TYR A 73 -10.17 -9.43 -13.63
CA TYR A 73 -8.83 -10.03 -13.67
C TYR A 73 -8.42 -10.45 -15.07
N ARG A 74 -9.30 -11.13 -15.84
CA ARG A 74 -8.99 -11.51 -17.22
C ARG A 74 -8.65 -10.31 -18.09
N GLN A 75 -9.43 -9.22 -17.98
CA GLN A 75 -9.20 -8.00 -18.73
C GLN A 75 -7.88 -7.33 -18.32
N TRP A 76 -7.66 -7.22 -17.00
CA TRP A 76 -6.45 -6.64 -16.44
C TRP A 76 -5.20 -7.43 -16.86
N LYS A 77 -5.19 -8.75 -16.69
CA LYS A 77 -4.07 -9.61 -17.06
C LYS A 77 -3.75 -9.52 -18.57
N GLN A 78 -4.76 -9.62 -19.40
CA GLN A 78 -4.60 -9.52 -20.87
C GLN A 78 -4.03 -8.17 -21.29
N HIS A 79 -4.41 -7.09 -20.59
CA HIS A 79 -3.99 -5.74 -20.98
C HIS A 79 -2.63 -5.37 -20.41
N TYR A 80 -2.32 -5.73 -19.16
CA TYR A 80 -1.12 -5.22 -18.47
C TYR A 80 0.05 -6.19 -18.40
N ILE A 81 -0.14 -7.50 -18.46
CA ILE A 81 0.99 -8.43 -18.41
C ILE A 81 1.64 -8.51 -19.80
N ARG A 82 2.94 -8.20 -19.86
CA ARG A 82 3.74 -8.20 -21.10
C ARG A 82 4.99 -9.05 -20.95
N TYR A 83 5.41 -9.70 -22.08
CA TYR A 83 6.52 -10.65 -22.18
C TYR A 83 7.54 -10.22 -23.24
N SER A 84 7.79 -8.91 -23.39
CA SER A 84 8.55 -8.41 -24.53
C SER A 84 10.04 -8.14 -24.27
N CYS A 85 10.53 -8.28 -23.02
CA CYS A 85 11.93 -7.98 -22.70
C CYS A 85 12.85 -9.17 -22.92
N ALA A 86 12.68 -10.26 -22.18
CA ALA A 86 13.47 -11.47 -22.34
C ALA A 86 12.61 -12.73 -22.23
N PRO A 87 13.10 -13.89 -22.70
CA PRO A 87 12.44 -15.15 -22.47
C PRO A 87 12.25 -15.41 -20.98
N ASN A 88 11.07 -15.85 -20.57
CA ASN A 88 10.69 -16.12 -19.18
C ASN A 88 10.64 -14.89 -18.27
N GLU A 89 10.60 -13.69 -18.81
CA GLU A 89 10.37 -12.45 -18.07
C GLU A 89 9.02 -11.84 -18.45
N ALA A 90 8.32 -11.31 -17.42
CA ALA A 90 7.10 -10.53 -17.61
C ALA A 90 7.12 -9.29 -16.75
N TYR A 91 6.44 -8.26 -17.22
CA TYR A 91 6.27 -7.03 -16.44
C TYR A 91 4.82 -6.53 -16.54
N VAL A 92 4.45 -5.70 -15.58
CA VAL A 92 3.20 -4.95 -15.63
C VAL A 92 3.41 -3.70 -16.43
N TRP A 93 2.72 -3.60 -17.56
CA TRP A 93 2.87 -2.49 -18.48
C TRP A 93 2.37 -1.18 -17.85
N PHE A 94 3.29 -0.23 -17.76
CA PHE A 94 3.06 1.12 -17.32
C PHE A 94 2.84 2.04 -18.52
N GLU A 95 1.67 2.64 -18.60
CA GLU A 95 1.32 3.57 -19.67
C GLU A 95 1.91 4.97 -19.37
N GLY A 96 3.22 5.07 -19.26
CA GLY A 96 3.90 6.31 -18.92
C GLY A 96 3.56 7.45 -19.90
N THR A 97 3.52 8.65 -19.39
CA THR A 97 3.04 9.86 -20.05
C THR A 97 3.69 10.20 -21.39
N ARG A 98 4.75 9.48 -21.81
CA ARG A 98 5.47 9.72 -23.07
C ARG A 98 5.89 8.44 -23.77
N GLY A 99 5.38 7.28 -23.37
CA GLY A 99 5.71 6.00 -23.97
C GLY A 99 7.20 5.63 -23.91
N THR A 100 7.94 6.18 -22.94
CA THR A 100 9.37 5.90 -22.71
C THR A 100 9.61 4.83 -21.68
N ASN A 101 8.74 4.74 -20.67
CA ASN A 101 8.84 3.77 -19.58
C ASN A 101 7.78 2.68 -19.74
N ILE A 102 8.17 1.44 -19.56
CA ILE A 102 7.31 0.27 -19.73
C ILE A 102 6.85 -0.34 -18.41
N CYS A 103 7.62 -0.14 -17.34
CA CYS A 103 7.36 -0.71 -16.05
C CYS A 103 7.82 0.26 -14.94
N VAL A 104 7.13 0.21 -13.81
CA VAL A 104 7.56 0.77 -12.52
C VAL A 104 7.44 -0.31 -11.44
N SER A 105 8.30 -0.26 -10.42
CA SER A 105 8.32 -1.27 -9.34
C SER A 105 6.99 -1.37 -8.60
N GLU A 106 6.27 -0.25 -8.42
CA GLU A 106 4.89 -0.24 -7.89
C GLU A 106 3.98 -1.17 -8.71
N GLY A 107 3.99 -1.03 -10.03
CA GLY A 107 3.20 -1.87 -10.92
C GLY A 107 3.60 -3.34 -10.86
N GLN A 108 4.90 -3.60 -10.79
CA GLN A 108 5.43 -4.96 -10.66
C GLN A 108 4.93 -5.61 -9.38
N GLY A 109 5.01 -4.92 -8.24
CA GLY A 109 4.49 -5.38 -6.95
C GLY A 109 2.99 -5.66 -6.99
N TYR A 110 2.19 -4.74 -7.54
CA TYR A 110 0.75 -4.95 -7.74
C TYR A 110 0.47 -6.22 -8.57
N GLY A 111 1.19 -6.39 -9.68
CA GLY A 111 1.00 -7.54 -10.55
C GLY A 111 1.33 -8.86 -9.86
N MET A 112 2.43 -8.91 -9.15
CA MET A 112 2.83 -10.09 -8.40
C MET A 112 1.81 -10.45 -7.31
N MET A 113 1.31 -9.48 -6.55
CA MET A 113 0.24 -9.70 -5.57
C MET A 113 -1.05 -10.19 -6.22
N ILE A 114 -1.52 -9.51 -7.28
CA ILE A 114 -2.76 -9.86 -7.99
C ILE A 114 -2.69 -11.30 -8.50
N VAL A 115 -1.60 -11.67 -9.16
CA VAL A 115 -1.45 -13.01 -9.74
C VAL A 115 -1.41 -14.10 -8.67
N ALA A 116 -0.70 -13.88 -7.55
CA ALA A 116 -0.66 -14.80 -6.43
C ALA A 116 -2.03 -14.99 -5.77
N LEU A 117 -2.81 -13.92 -5.59
CA LEU A 117 -4.15 -13.96 -5.01
C LEU A 117 -5.20 -14.59 -5.94
N MET A 118 -4.97 -14.57 -7.27
CA MET A 118 -5.86 -15.17 -8.26
C MET A 118 -5.49 -16.61 -8.65
N ALA A 119 -4.46 -17.18 -8.01
CA ALA A 119 -4.09 -18.58 -8.19
C ALA A 119 -5.29 -19.51 -7.87
N GLY A 120 -5.43 -20.56 -8.63
CA GLY A 120 -6.60 -21.47 -8.55
C GLY A 120 -7.72 -21.12 -9.53
N TYR A 121 -8.03 -19.85 -9.73
CA TYR A 121 -8.83 -19.39 -10.86
C TYR A 121 -8.01 -19.35 -12.15
N ASP A 122 -6.79 -18.85 -12.09
CA ASP A 122 -5.86 -18.79 -13.20
C ASP A 122 -4.91 -20.00 -13.16
N PRO A 123 -5.06 -20.97 -14.06
CA PRO A 123 -4.19 -22.15 -14.09
C PRO A 123 -2.73 -21.84 -14.44
N GLY A 124 -2.45 -20.70 -15.06
CA GLY A 124 -1.11 -20.22 -15.37
C GLY A 124 -0.57 -19.21 -14.36
N ALA A 125 -1.14 -19.10 -13.17
CA ALA A 125 -0.75 -18.10 -12.19
C ALA A 125 0.70 -18.24 -11.77
N GLN A 126 1.18 -19.43 -11.43
CA GLN A 126 2.56 -19.63 -11.00
C GLN A 126 3.55 -19.26 -12.10
N ALA A 127 3.34 -19.76 -13.33
CA ALA A 127 4.23 -19.43 -14.45
C ALA A 127 4.26 -17.92 -14.76
N THR A 128 3.12 -17.23 -14.65
CA THR A 128 3.06 -15.77 -14.79
C THR A 128 3.79 -15.07 -13.64
N TYR A 129 3.61 -15.55 -12.41
CA TYR A 129 4.29 -15.01 -11.23
C TYR A 129 5.82 -15.16 -11.35
N ASP A 130 6.29 -16.33 -11.74
CA ASP A 130 7.71 -16.62 -11.93
C ASP A 130 8.33 -15.72 -13.02
N ALA A 131 7.59 -15.45 -14.07
CA ALA A 131 8.04 -14.53 -15.11
C ALA A 131 8.11 -13.07 -14.60
N LEU A 132 7.15 -12.64 -13.77
CA LEU A 132 7.19 -11.34 -13.10
C LEU A 132 8.37 -11.25 -12.12
N TYR A 133 8.60 -12.30 -11.33
CA TYR A 133 9.75 -12.39 -10.45
C TYR A 133 11.08 -12.30 -11.22
N ASN A 134 11.23 -13.01 -12.33
CA ASN A 134 12.44 -12.99 -13.15
C ASN A 134 12.74 -11.57 -13.66
N PHE A 135 11.73 -10.83 -14.09
CA PHE A 135 11.88 -9.43 -14.48
C PHE A 135 12.34 -8.54 -13.34
N TYR A 136 11.75 -8.68 -12.15
CA TYR A 136 12.21 -7.96 -10.96
C TYR A 136 13.71 -8.24 -10.69
N LYS A 137 14.12 -9.50 -10.70
CA LYS A 137 15.51 -9.92 -10.44
C LYS A 137 16.49 -9.45 -11.52
N ALA A 138 16.03 -9.28 -12.76
CA ALA A 138 16.84 -8.76 -13.86
C ALA A 138 17.11 -7.24 -13.75
N HIS A 139 16.32 -6.52 -12.92
CA HIS A 139 16.41 -5.06 -12.78
C HIS A 139 16.67 -4.62 -11.32
N PRO A 140 17.80 -5.05 -10.70
CA PRO A 140 18.08 -4.71 -9.32
C PRO A 140 18.42 -3.23 -9.18
N ALA A 141 18.17 -2.69 -7.97
CA ALA A 141 18.68 -1.38 -7.58
C ALA A 141 20.20 -1.41 -7.43
N THR A 142 20.85 -0.26 -7.64
CA THR A 142 22.33 -0.18 -7.54
C THR A 142 22.86 -0.39 -6.13
N THR A 143 22.03 -0.16 -5.11
CA THR A 143 22.40 -0.28 -3.70
C THR A 143 22.16 -1.66 -3.11
N SER A 144 21.31 -2.47 -3.77
CA SER A 144 20.95 -3.82 -3.30
C SER A 144 20.49 -4.71 -4.45
N PRO A 145 21.00 -5.96 -4.54
CA PRO A 145 20.50 -6.93 -5.51
C PRO A 145 19.11 -7.50 -5.14
N HIS A 146 18.57 -7.14 -3.97
CA HIS A 146 17.30 -7.60 -3.44
C HIS A 146 16.18 -6.55 -3.54
N LEU A 147 16.49 -5.33 -3.99
CA LEU A 147 15.52 -4.26 -4.26
C LEU A 147 15.43 -4.01 -5.77
N MET A 148 14.28 -3.54 -6.24
CA MET A 148 14.05 -3.29 -7.66
C MET A 148 14.36 -1.82 -8.00
N ALA A 149 15.05 -1.58 -9.13
CA ALA A 149 15.13 -0.24 -9.71
C ALA A 149 13.72 0.24 -10.07
N TRP A 150 13.37 1.45 -9.63
CA TRP A 150 11.97 1.92 -9.63
C TRP A 150 11.29 2.00 -11.00
N THR A 151 12.05 2.12 -12.10
CA THR A 151 11.46 2.22 -13.45
C THR A 151 12.36 1.66 -14.56
N GLN A 152 11.73 1.06 -15.58
CA GLN A 152 12.39 0.49 -16.75
C GLN A 152 11.88 1.13 -18.03
N THR A 153 12.81 1.35 -18.97
CA THR A 153 12.54 1.96 -20.26
C THR A 153 12.07 0.94 -21.29
N LYS A 154 11.57 1.43 -22.44
CA LYS A 154 11.14 0.58 -23.56
C LYS A 154 12.24 -0.35 -24.12
N ASP A 155 13.50 -0.04 -23.86
CA ASP A 155 14.64 -0.87 -24.23
C ASP A 155 14.97 -1.91 -23.13
N CYS A 156 14.06 -2.11 -22.18
CA CYS A 156 14.18 -3.05 -21.06
C CYS A 156 15.44 -2.79 -20.20
N GLN A 157 15.75 -1.51 -19.99
CA GLN A 157 16.86 -1.09 -19.14
C GLN A 157 16.33 -0.28 -17.97
N SER A 158 16.94 -0.41 -16.80
CA SER A 158 16.65 0.49 -15.68
C SER A 158 17.03 1.92 -16.06
N LEU A 159 16.13 2.88 -15.76
CA LEU A 159 16.35 4.29 -16.06
C LEU A 159 17.46 4.86 -15.16
N ASP A 160 17.40 4.51 -13.90
CA ASP A 160 18.41 4.77 -12.89
C ASP A 160 18.41 3.64 -11.85
N GLY A 161 19.27 3.67 -10.87
CA GLY A 161 19.43 2.61 -9.89
C GLY A 161 18.75 2.88 -8.54
N GLY A 162 17.91 3.90 -8.45
CA GLY A 162 17.12 4.18 -7.23
C GLY A 162 15.96 3.21 -7.06
N THR A 163 15.40 3.15 -5.84
CA THR A 163 14.21 2.36 -5.52
C THR A 163 12.97 3.22 -5.33
N ALA A 164 11.80 2.58 -5.26
CA ALA A 164 10.59 3.16 -4.72
C ALA A 164 10.01 2.17 -3.70
N THR A 165 9.95 2.59 -2.45
CA THR A 165 9.65 1.74 -1.30
C THR A 165 8.30 1.03 -1.41
N ASP A 166 7.28 1.68 -1.99
CA ASP A 166 5.98 1.05 -2.23
C ASP A 166 6.07 -0.20 -3.11
N GLY A 167 6.85 -0.13 -4.19
CA GLY A 167 7.06 -1.26 -5.07
C GLY A 167 7.79 -2.41 -4.38
N ASP A 168 8.87 -2.11 -3.68
CA ASP A 168 9.67 -3.11 -2.97
C ASP A 168 8.87 -3.79 -1.85
N MET A 169 8.06 -3.04 -1.09
CA MET A 169 7.18 -3.60 -0.07
C MET A 169 6.12 -4.54 -0.66
N ASP A 170 5.46 -4.14 -1.74
CA ASP A 170 4.46 -4.97 -2.42
C ASP A 170 5.10 -6.23 -3.05
N ILE A 171 6.33 -6.14 -3.60
CA ILE A 171 7.08 -7.30 -4.11
C ILE A 171 7.43 -8.26 -2.96
N ALA A 172 7.99 -7.75 -1.86
CA ALA A 172 8.33 -8.58 -0.69
C ALA A 172 7.11 -9.29 -0.10
N TYR A 173 5.99 -8.58 0.03
CA TYR A 173 4.73 -9.16 0.47
C TYR A 173 4.22 -10.22 -0.50
N SER A 174 4.31 -9.97 -1.81
CA SER A 174 3.91 -10.92 -2.84
C SER A 174 4.73 -12.22 -2.82
N LEU A 175 6.03 -12.14 -2.49
CA LEU A 175 6.88 -13.31 -2.32
C LEU A 175 6.43 -14.19 -1.14
N LEU A 176 5.96 -13.58 -0.05
CA LEU A 176 5.33 -14.33 1.05
C LEU A 176 4.00 -14.97 0.62
N LEU A 177 3.20 -14.28 -0.21
CA LEU A 177 1.99 -14.87 -0.79
C LEU A 177 2.34 -16.07 -1.69
N ALA A 178 3.39 -15.97 -2.50
CA ALA A 178 3.85 -17.04 -3.38
C ALA A 178 4.34 -18.26 -2.60
N ASP A 179 5.09 -18.05 -1.52
CA ASP A 179 5.49 -19.13 -0.60
C ASP A 179 4.27 -19.85 0.00
N ALA A 180 3.27 -19.07 0.44
CA ALA A 180 2.03 -19.62 0.97
C ALA A 180 1.16 -20.35 -0.07
N GLN A 181 1.27 -19.99 -1.36
CA GLN A 181 0.54 -20.63 -2.47
C GLN A 181 1.23 -21.89 -2.97
N TRP A 182 2.54 -21.84 -3.20
CA TRP A 182 3.26 -22.89 -3.95
C TRP A 182 4.38 -23.54 -3.15
N GLY A 183 4.71 -22.99 -1.96
CA GLY A 183 5.71 -23.54 -1.05
C GLY A 183 7.16 -23.24 -1.46
N THR A 184 8.10 -23.82 -0.70
CA THR A 184 9.54 -23.57 -0.84
C THR A 184 10.25 -24.55 -1.79
N HIS A 185 9.58 -25.62 -2.26
CA HIS A 185 10.16 -26.64 -3.12
C HIS A 185 9.95 -26.36 -4.62
N THR A 186 10.00 -25.10 -4.97
CA THR A 186 9.90 -24.62 -6.35
C THR A 186 11.28 -24.22 -6.88
N THR A 187 11.37 -23.91 -8.18
CA THR A 187 12.62 -23.42 -8.78
C THR A 187 13.06 -22.09 -8.16
N ILE A 188 12.10 -21.26 -7.73
CA ILE A 188 12.33 -20.00 -7.03
C ILE A 188 12.09 -20.23 -5.53
N PRO A 189 13.06 -19.98 -4.67
CA PRO A 189 12.90 -20.11 -3.22
C PRO A 189 12.19 -18.86 -2.66
N TYR A 190 10.86 -18.76 -2.88
CA TYR A 190 10.08 -17.56 -2.59
C TYR A 190 10.26 -17.02 -1.16
N ARG A 191 10.32 -17.92 -0.16
CA ARG A 191 10.48 -17.52 1.23
C ARG A 191 11.85 -16.89 1.50
N GLU A 192 12.90 -17.49 0.99
CA GLU A 192 14.28 -16.99 1.13
C GLU A 192 14.40 -15.62 0.44
N GLU A 193 13.88 -15.50 -0.78
CA GLU A 193 13.87 -14.24 -1.52
C GLU A 193 13.05 -13.15 -0.80
N ALA A 194 11.91 -13.52 -0.19
CA ALA A 194 11.13 -12.59 0.64
C ALA A 194 11.94 -12.09 1.84
N LEU A 195 12.63 -12.99 2.56
CA LEU A 195 13.41 -12.63 3.75
C LEU A 195 14.61 -11.73 3.40
N GLU A 196 15.29 -12.00 2.29
CA GLU A 196 16.38 -11.15 1.81
C GLU A 196 15.87 -9.75 1.44
N MET A 197 14.73 -9.66 0.76
CA MET A 197 14.13 -8.38 0.41
C MET A 197 13.63 -7.62 1.64
N ILE A 198 12.93 -8.28 2.57
CA ILE A 198 12.50 -7.71 3.85
C ILE A 198 13.68 -7.15 4.65
N ASN A 199 14.81 -7.88 4.66
CA ASN A 199 16.03 -7.41 5.31
C ASN A 199 16.62 -6.18 4.60
N ALA A 200 16.59 -6.13 3.27
CA ALA A 200 17.05 -4.97 2.50
C ALA A 200 16.16 -3.74 2.75
N ILE A 201 14.83 -3.88 2.73
CA ILE A 201 13.86 -2.83 3.07
C ILE A 201 14.14 -2.28 4.47
N ARG A 202 14.30 -3.18 5.47
CA ARG A 202 14.58 -2.79 6.85
C ARG A 202 15.78 -1.86 6.98
N HIS A 203 16.84 -2.13 6.22
CA HIS A 203 18.11 -1.41 6.35
C HIS A 203 18.24 -0.19 5.44
N GLN A 204 17.46 -0.13 4.35
CA GLN A 204 17.63 0.89 3.33
C GLN A 204 16.40 1.79 3.15
N GLU A 205 15.20 1.32 3.50
CA GLU A 205 13.93 2.00 3.23
C GLU A 205 13.10 2.30 4.48
N VAL A 206 13.59 1.91 5.67
CA VAL A 206 13.02 2.33 6.95
C VAL A 206 14.07 3.12 7.74
N ASN A 207 13.69 4.31 8.17
CA ASN A 207 14.56 5.17 8.95
C ASN A 207 14.91 4.51 10.31
N PRO A 208 16.18 4.23 10.60
CA PRO A 208 16.57 3.52 11.82
C PRO A 208 16.43 4.34 13.10
N ASP A 209 16.30 5.67 12.99
CA ASP A 209 16.18 6.57 14.14
C ASP A 209 14.70 6.75 14.55
N THR A 210 13.77 6.77 13.57
CA THR A 210 12.35 7.00 13.78
C THR A 210 11.47 5.77 13.55
N TYR A 211 11.98 4.75 12.87
CA TYR A 211 11.23 3.57 12.39
C TYR A 211 10.13 3.91 11.36
N ILE A 212 10.22 5.08 10.74
CA ILE A 212 9.29 5.53 9.69
C ILE A 212 9.73 4.97 8.35
N VAL A 213 8.77 4.50 7.57
CA VAL A 213 9.00 4.06 6.19
C VAL A 213 9.35 5.27 5.34
N MET A 214 10.51 5.24 4.68
CA MET A 214 10.98 6.27 3.76
C MET A 214 10.45 6.01 2.34
N GLU A 215 10.47 7.02 1.48
CA GLU A 215 9.95 6.88 0.10
C GLU A 215 10.90 6.11 -0.84
N SER A 216 12.19 6.01 -0.49
CA SER A 216 13.21 5.29 -1.25
C SER A 216 14.46 5.02 -0.41
N ASN A 217 15.41 4.26 -0.99
CA ASN A 217 16.72 3.99 -0.38
C ASN A 217 17.75 5.15 -0.53
N GLY A 218 17.39 6.24 -1.19
CA GLY A 218 18.31 7.35 -1.52
C GLY A 218 18.68 8.24 -0.34
N TRP A 219 18.07 8.08 0.82
CA TRP A 219 18.16 9.00 1.93
C TRP A 219 19.22 8.58 2.95
N SER A 220 20.30 9.30 3.03
CA SER A 220 21.31 9.19 4.09
C SER A 220 21.06 10.22 5.20
N LYS A 221 21.65 10.02 6.39
CA LYS A 221 21.60 11.00 7.50
C LYS A 221 22.04 12.44 7.13
N ARG A 222 22.71 12.60 6.00
CA ARG A 222 23.13 13.91 5.45
C ARG A 222 22.13 14.48 4.45
N SER A 223 21.18 13.68 4.00
CA SER A 223 20.11 14.16 3.12
C SER A 223 19.15 15.06 3.90
N LYS A 224 18.70 16.14 3.27
CA LYS A 224 17.64 17.01 3.80
C LYS A 224 16.29 16.26 3.96
N ASP A 225 16.13 15.16 3.24
CA ASP A 225 14.88 14.38 3.15
C ASP A 225 14.93 13.08 3.98
N TYR A 226 15.97 12.91 4.83
CA TYR A 226 16.18 11.72 5.66
C TYR A 226 15.01 11.42 6.63
N PHE A 227 14.25 12.42 7.04
CA PHE A 227 13.11 12.31 7.94
C PHE A 227 11.78 12.52 7.23
N ASP A 228 11.72 12.23 5.95
CA ASP A 228 10.54 12.42 5.13
C ASP A 228 9.97 11.07 4.70
N MET A 229 8.67 11.05 4.35
CA MET A 229 8.00 9.85 3.84
C MET A 229 6.93 10.21 2.82
N ARG A 230 6.61 9.28 1.95
CA ARG A 230 5.37 9.24 1.17
C ARG A 230 4.32 8.48 1.98
N SER A 231 3.15 9.07 2.20
CA SER A 231 2.15 8.50 3.12
C SER A 231 1.62 7.12 2.69
N SER A 232 1.54 6.86 1.40
CA SER A 232 1.07 5.58 0.85
C SER A 232 2.03 4.41 1.05
N ASP A 233 3.29 4.67 1.43
CA ASP A 233 4.28 3.63 1.69
C ASP A 233 4.09 3.02 3.08
N PHE A 234 3.26 3.63 3.93
CA PHE A 234 2.84 2.99 5.16
C PHE A 234 1.78 1.91 4.86
N MET A 235 2.21 0.68 4.82
CA MET A 235 1.44 -0.53 4.57
C MET A 235 1.47 -1.43 5.81
N PRO A 236 0.62 -1.17 6.82
CA PRO A 236 0.77 -1.82 8.11
C PRO A 236 0.52 -3.33 8.07
N ASP A 237 -0.34 -3.84 7.21
CA ASP A 237 -0.53 -5.27 6.98
C ASP A 237 0.74 -5.96 6.43
N HIS A 238 1.49 -5.29 5.55
CA HIS A 238 2.77 -5.77 5.04
C HIS A 238 3.83 -5.80 6.15
N LEU A 239 3.95 -4.74 6.94
CA LEU A 239 4.89 -4.70 8.07
C LEU A 239 4.60 -5.81 9.09
N ARG A 240 3.32 -6.14 9.33
CA ARG A 240 2.94 -7.28 10.18
C ARG A 240 3.32 -8.62 9.56
N ALA A 241 3.16 -8.77 8.25
CA ALA A 241 3.61 -9.97 7.54
C ALA A 241 5.15 -10.10 7.62
N PHE A 242 5.88 -8.99 7.47
CA PHE A 242 7.35 -8.96 7.64
C PHE A 242 7.76 -9.34 9.06
N ARG A 243 7.04 -8.84 10.08
CA ARG A 243 7.22 -9.25 11.50
C ARG A 243 7.06 -10.75 11.68
N LYS A 244 5.98 -11.30 11.11
CA LYS A 244 5.67 -12.73 11.19
C LYS A 244 6.73 -13.58 10.47
N ALA A 245 7.16 -13.17 9.27
CA ALA A 245 8.08 -13.92 8.45
C ALA A 245 9.52 -13.89 8.98
N SER A 246 10.01 -12.72 9.40
CA SER A 246 11.39 -12.52 9.86
C SER A 246 11.59 -12.80 11.36
N GLY A 247 10.54 -12.74 12.16
CA GLY A 247 10.63 -12.80 13.62
C GLY A 247 11.18 -11.52 14.27
N ASP A 248 11.50 -10.46 13.50
CA ASP A 248 12.16 -9.25 13.98
C ASP A 248 11.16 -8.26 14.62
N PRO A 249 11.26 -7.95 15.94
CA PRO A 249 10.38 -7.00 16.61
C PRO A 249 10.51 -5.55 16.13
N PHE A 250 11.52 -5.25 15.33
CA PHE A 250 11.67 -3.95 14.66
C PHE A 250 10.38 -3.50 13.97
N TRP A 251 9.69 -4.43 13.30
CA TRP A 251 8.47 -4.15 12.54
C TRP A 251 7.28 -3.76 13.42
N ASP A 252 7.21 -4.25 14.66
CA ASP A 252 6.19 -3.83 15.62
C ASP A 252 6.35 -2.34 15.96
N THR A 253 7.60 -1.88 16.15
CA THR A 253 7.91 -0.46 16.38
C THR A 253 7.61 0.37 15.14
N ALA A 254 7.96 -0.13 13.95
CA ALA A 254 7.65 0.56 12.69
C ALA A 254 6.14 0.76 12.51
N VAL A 255 5.31 -0.27 12.72
CA VAL A 255 3.85 -0.13 12.69
C VAL A 255 3.38 0.93 13.68
N ALA A 256 3.82 0.85 14.94
CA ALA A 256 3.36 1.77 15.99
C ALA A 256 3.73 3.23 15.69
N ASN A 257 4.97 3.48 15.25
CA ASN A 257 5.45 4.84 15.00
C ASN A 257 4.81 5.48 13.76
N ASN A 258 4.60 4.73 12.69
CA ASN A 258 3.89 5.25 11.51
C ASN A 258 2.42 5.61 11.85
N TYR A 259 1.71 4.79 12.64
CA TYR A 259 0.37 5.15 13.13
C TYR A 259 0.38 6.42 13.99
N LYS A 260 1.38 6.60 14.85
CA LYS A 260 1.52 7.83 15.65
C LYS A 260 1.65 9.08 14.78
N VAL A 261 2.46 8.99 13.71
CA VAL A 261 2.61 10.10 12.74
C VAL A 261 1.28 10.38 12.05
N PHE A 262 0.57 9.36 11.60
CA PHE A 262 -0.72 9.55 10.93
C PHE A 262 -1.75 10.17 11.88
N ARG A 263 -1.82 9.72 13.11
CA ARG A 263 -2.68 10.31 14.15
C ARG A 263 -2.34 11.79 14.39
N TYR A 264 -1.05 12.10 14.53
CA TYR A 264 -0.58 13.47 14.70
C TYR A 264 -1.01 14.37 13.53
N LEU A 265 -0.89 13.88 12.28
CA LEU A 265 -1.31 14.62 11.09
C LEU A 265 -2.82 14.84 11.05
N GLN A 266 -3.62 13.82 11.37
CA GLN A 266 -5.07 13.96 11.47
C GLN A 266 -5.45 14.98 12.54
N ASP A 267 -4.85 14.86 13.74
CA ASP A 267 -5.18 15.76 14.87
C ASP A 267 -4.80 17.21 14.58
N THR A 268 -3.68 17.42 13.88
CA THR A 268 -3.12 18.77 13.67
C THR A 268 -3.61 19.45 12.41
N TYR A 269 -3.73 18.72 11.30
CA TYR A 269 -3.97 19.31 9.98
C TYR A 269 -5.30 18.91 9.33
N SER A 270 -5.93 17.84 9.81
CA SER A 270 -7.16 17.32 9.23
C SER A 270 -8.14 16.77 10.29
N PRO A 271 -8.46 17.53 11.35
CA PRO A 271 -9.25 17.03 12.47
C PRO A 271 -10.64 16.56 12.06
N ASP A 272 -11.24 17.20 11.07
CA ASP A 272 -12.63 16.92 10.62
C ASP A 272 -12.67 15.86 9.49
N ALA A 273 -11.74 15.90 8.55
CA ALA A 273 -11.72 15.02 7.38
C ALA A 273 -10.91 13.74 7.59
N GLY A 274 -9.91 13.78 8.46
CA GLY A 274 -9.05 12.63 8.74
C GLY A 274 -8.11 12.28 7.58
N LEU A 275 -7.75 13.24 6.74
CA LEU A 275 -6.87 13.06 5.60
C LEU A 275 -5.39 13.17 6.01
N VAL A 276 -4.50 12.59 5.19
CA VAL A 276 -3.05 12.78 5.29
C VAL A 276 -2.54 13.27 3.93
N PRO A 277 -1.41 14.02 3.90
CA PRO A 277 -0.86 14.51 2.63
C PRO A 277 -0.13 13.41 1.85
N ASP A 278 0.14 13.66 0.57
CA ASP A 278 0.96 12.78 -0.28
C ASP A 278 2.34 12.59 0.33
N PHE A 279 3.01 13.68 0.70
CA PHE A 279 4.35 13.65 1.30
C PHE A 279 4.36 14.36 2.66
N ILE A 280 5.13 13.79 3.58
CA ILE A 280 5.27 14.22 4.97
C ILE A 280 6.74 14.48 5.25
N LYS A 281 7.06 15.63 5.84
CA LYS A 281 8.42 16.09 6.05
C LYS A 281 8.76 16.26 7.53
N ALA A 282 10.06 16.24 7.81
CA ALA A 282 10.64 16.57 9.12
C ALA A 282 9.99 15.76 10.25
N ILE A 283 9.86 14.46 10.05
CA ILE A 283 9.25 13.56 11.03
C ILE A 283 10.24 13.32 12.16
N HIS A 284 9.84 13.67 13.36
CA HIS A 284 10.58 13.40 14.58
C HIS A 284 9.68 12.76 15.63
N ILE A 285 10.20 11.72 16.27
CA ILE A 285 9.56 11.04 17.39
C ILE A 285 10.58 11.01 18.53
N THR A 286 10.32 11.79 19.56
CA THR A 286 11.17 11.83 20.75
C THR A 286 10.51 10.96 21.81
N PRO A 287 11.14 9.85 22.24
CA PRO A 287 10.61 9.04 23.31
C PRO A 287 10.49 9.87 24.60
N PRO A 288 9.59 9.53 25.52
CA PRO A 288 9.56 10.12 26.84
C PRO A 288 10.92 9.90 27.51
N PRO A 289 11.42 10.86 28.31
CA PRO A 289 12.65 10.66 29.06
C PRO A 289 12.54 9.37 29.88
N PRO A 290 13.63 8.59 29.97
CA PRO A 290 13.60 7.36 30.74
C PRO A 290 13.15 7.69 32.15
N ASN A 291 12.11 7.00 32.65
CA ASN A 291 11.70 7.10 34.04
C ASN A 291 12.92 6.80 34.89
N VAL A 292 13.46 7.81 35.56
CA VAL A 292 14.49 7.64 36.56
C VAL A 292 13.76 6.98 37.75
N PHE A 293 13.72 5.66 37.78
CA PHE A 293 13.37 4.94 38.97
C PHE A 293 14.44 5.28 39.99
N ILE A 294 14.12 6.23 40.89
CA ILE A 294 14.88 6.38 42.12
C ILE A 294 14.60 5.09 42.91
N THR A 295 15.46 4.11 42.73
CA THR A 295 15.48 2.94 43.63
C THR A 295 15.79 3.46 45.02
N GLY A 296 14.73 3.70 45.80
CA GLY A 296 14.85 3.91 47.21
C GLY A 296 15.51 2.66 47.80
N THR A 297 16.74 2.80 48.21
CA THR A 297 17.44 1.81 49.02
C THR A 297 16.56 1.46 50.23
N LYS A 298 16.01 0.24 50.23
CA LYS A 298 15.42 -0.33 51.46
C LYS A 298 16.52 -0.46 52.49
N GLY A 299 16.60 0.51 53.42
CA GLY A 299 17.34 0.37 54.65
C GLY A 299 16.68 -0.66 55.54
N GLN A 300 17.45 -1.62 56.04
CA GLN A 300 17.06 -2.54 57.10
C GLN A 300 16.68 -1.77 58.39
N PRO A 301 15.80 -2.31 59.23
CA PRO A 301 15.44 -1.67 60.48
C PRO A 301 16.55 -1.82 61.51
N ALA A 302 17.09 -0.69 61.98
CA ALA A 302 17.87 -0.63 63.22
C ALA A 302 16.96 -0.25 64.38
N VAL A 303 16.95 -1.10 65.40
CA VAL A 303 16.34 -0.87 66.71
C VAL A 303 17.17 0.13 67.51
N GLY A 304 16.56 1.18 68.08
CA GLY A 304 17.23 2.00 69.10
C GLY A 304 16.67 3.41 69.30
N GLN A 305 15.79 3.55 70.31
CA GLN A 305 15.56 4.64 71.27
C GLN A 305 15.78 6.12 70.87
N GLY A 306 14.68 6.88 70.93
CA GLY A 306 14.49 8.07 71.76
C GLY A 306 15.19 9.36 71.33
N ALA A 307 14.42 10.35 70.90
CA ALA A 307 14.34 11.70 71.50
C ALA A 307 13.45 12.58 70.55
N ALA A 308 12.51 13.28 71.23
CA ALA A 308 11.66 14.31 70.60
C ALA A 308 12.48 15.56 70.31
N MET A 309 12.20 16.22 69.15
CA MET A 309 12.21 17.69 68.99
C MET A 309 11.46 18.11 67.76
N SER A 310 10.65 19.10 67.94
CA SER A 310 9.84 19.89 67.07
C SER A 310 10.59 20.57 65.90
N GLY A 311 9.91 20.73 64.79
CA GLY A 311 10.33 21.64 63.73
C GLY A 311 9.42 21.55 62.53
N ASP A 312 8.44 22.45 62.43
CA ASP A 312 7.67 22.76 61.25
C ASP A 312 8.60 23.12 60.07
N ASN A 313 8.51 22.42 58.99
CA ASN A 313 8.89 22.91 57.68
C ASN A 313 7.93 22.35 56.64
N HIS A 314 6.95 23.17 56.26
CA HIS A 314 6.22 23.05 55.03
C HIS A 314 7.21 23.28 53.86
N GLY A 315 7.80 22.25 53.35
CA GLY A 315 8.39 22.20 52.04
C GLY A 315 7.33 21.66 51.08
N ASP A 316 6.74 22.53 50.28
CA ASP A 316 6.07 22.12 49.03
C ASP A 316 7.09 21.37 48.20
N GLY A 317 7.11 20.07 48.35
CA GLY A 317 7.83 19.18 47.44
C GLY A 317 7.07 19.17 46.14
N ASP A 318 7.58 19.90 45.15
CA ASP A 318 7.16 19.75 43.76
C ASP A 318 7.19 18.26 43.45
N LEU A 319 5.98 17.68 43.27
CA LEU A 319 5.84 16.34 42.73
C LEU A 319 6.56 16.36 41.36
N PRO A 320 7.43 15.39 41.08
CA PRO A 320 8.08 15.34 39.77
C PRO A 320 6.99 15.33 38.68
N ASP A 321 7.10 16.29 37.79
CA ASP A 321 6.25 16.39 36.58
C ASP A 321 6.29 15.06 35.86
N THR A 322 5.26 14.23 36.04
CA THR A 322 5.10 12.93 35.34
C THR A 322 4.55 13.08 33.95
N SER A 323 4.46 14.29 33.44
CA SER A 323 3.93 14.62 32.10
C SER A 323 4.99 14.58 30.98
N ALA A 324 6.02 13.74 31.09
CA ALA A 324 6.93 13.50 29.99
C ALA A 324 6.22 12.69 28.89
N VAL A 325 5.45 13.39 28.06
CA VAL A 325 4.75 12.83 26.91
C VAL A 325 5.73 12.71 25.76
N GLU A 326 5.67 11.56 25.05
CA GLU A 326 6.34 11.41 23.77
C GLU A 326 6.01 12.58 22.84
N LYS A 327 7.02 13.23 22.28
CA LYS A 327 6.83 14.36 21.35
C LYS A 327 6.93 13.88 19.92
N ILE A 328 5.88 14.14 19.16
CA ILE A 328 5.83 13.86 17.72
C ILE A 328 5.71 15.19 17.00
N SER A 329 6.49 15.33 15.92
CA SER A 329 6.32 16.42 14.96
C SER A 329 6.44 15.87 13.54
N ALA A 330 5.60 16.36 12.66
CA ALA A 330 5.59 16.06 11.23
C ALA A 330 4.86 17.21 10.54
N ILE A 331 5.26 17.54 9.32
CA ILE A 331 4.60 18.60 8.55
C ILE A 331 4.23 18.10 7.15
N PRO A 332 3.10 18.54 6.58
CA PRO A 332 2.82 18.34 5.15
C PRO A 332 3.92 18.96 4.30
N ALA A 333 4.29 18.30 3.20
CA ALA A 333 5.31 18.81 2.30
C ALA A 333 4.90 20.16 1.68
N GLN A 334 5.89 20.93 1.26
CA GLN A 334 5.62 22.16 0.49
C GLN A 334 5.23 21.80 -0.95
N PRO A 335 4.49 22.67 -1.65
CA PRO A 335 4.23 22.50 -3.07
C PRO A 335 5.52 22.28 -3.87
N HIS A 336 5.49 21.33 -4.81
CA HIS A 336 6.66 20.95 -5.65
C HIS A 336 7.85 20.41 -4.84
N TYR A 337 7.55 19.69 -3.77
CA TYR A 337 8.58 18.98 -3.02
C TYR A 337 9.23 17.88 -3.88
N LEU A 338 8.46 17.03 -4.49
CA LEU A 338 8.94 15.94 -5.34
C LEU A 338 8.19 15.86 -6.69
N GLU A 339 6.86 15.87 -6.70
CA GLU A 339 6.06 15.55 -7.87
C GLU A 339 5.21 16.73 -8.39
N SER A 340 4.49 17.41 -7.51
CA SER A 340 3.47 18.35 -7.91
C SER A 340 3.25 19.50 -6.94
N GLN A 341 2.43 20.48 -7.36
CA GLN A 341 1.99 21.53 -6.46
C GLN A 341 1.07 21.05 -5.32
N TYR A 342 0.66 19.78 -5.33
CA TYR A 342 -0.26 19.17 -4.37
C TYR A 342 0.43 18.23 -3.38
N ASP A 343 1.76 18.17 -3.36
CA ASP A 343 2.55 17.24 -2.55
C ASP A 343 2.23 17.27 -1.05
N GLY A 344 1.85 18.43 -0.53
CA GLY A 344 1.40 18.59 0.86
C GLY A 344 -0.11 18.38 1.09
N LEU A 345 -0.84 17.88 0.11
CA LEU A 345 -2.29 17.70 0.14
C LEU A 345 -2.64 16.22 -0.11
N TYR A 346 -3.91 15.86 0.11
CA TYR A 346 -4.40 14.51 -0.21
C TYR A 346 -4.61 14.41 -1.72
N ASN A 347 -3.72 13.70 -2.40
CA ASN A 347 -3.72 13.61 -3.85
C ASN A 347 -3.36 12.19 -4.33
N PHE A 348 -2.66 12.01 -5.43
CA PHE A 348 -2.47 10.71 -6.09
C PHE A 348 -1.58 9.70 -5.34
N ASN A 349 -0.80 10.12 -4.36
CA ASN A 349 -0.11 9.21 -3.45
C ASN A 349 -1.01 8.83 -2.26
N ALA A 350 -1.50 9.81 -1.53
CA ALA A 350 -2.33 9.61 -0.34
C ALA A 350 -3.67 8.90 -0.64
N CYS A 351 -4.14 8.92 -1.89
CA CYS A 351 -5.37 8.23 -2.29
C CYS A 351 -5.34 6.72 -1.97
N ARG A 352 -4.17 6.10 -1.86
CA ARG A 352 -3.98 4.70 -1.49
C ARG A 352 -4.12 4.43 0.01
N VAL A 353 -3.91 5.46 0.86
CA VAL A 353 -3.89 5.30 2.33
C VAL A 353 -5.16 4.69 2.90
N PRO A 354 -6.39 5.09 2.49
CA PRO A 354 -7.62 4.48 3.01
C PRO A 354 -7.67 2.96 2.80
N TRP A 355 -7.21 2.48 1.65
CA TRP A 355 -7.10 1.05 1.36
C TRP A 355 -6.06 0.38 2.26
N ARG A 356 -4.84 0.91 2.36
CA ARG A 356 -3.76 0.31 3.16
C ARG A 356 -4.15 0.17 4.63
N ILE A 357 -4.71 1.22 5.22
CA ILE A 357 -5.15 1.21 6.62
C ILE A 357 -6.37 0.29 6.84
N ALA A 358 -7.33 0.30 5.91
CA ALA A 358 -8.51 -0.56 6.03
C ALA A 358 -8.15 -2.04 5.90
N THR A 359 -7.20 -2.41 5.03
CA THR A 359 -6.74 -3.79 4.90
C THR A 359 -6.10 -4.28 6.20
N ASP A 360 -5.29 -3.45 6.87
CA ASP A 360 -4.78 -3.79 8.20
C ASP A 360 -5.91 -4.02 9.19
N PHE A 361 -6.93 -3.13 9.22
CA PHE A 361 -8.08 -3.33 10.10
C PHE A 361 -8.83 -4.62 9.82
N LEU A 362 -9.09 -4.94 8.56
CA LEU A 362 -9.77 -6.17 8.14
C LEU A 362 -9.04 -7.43 8.62
N LEU A 363 -7.72 -7.42 8.60
CA LEU A 363 -6.88 -8.58 8.91
C LEU A 363 -6.49 -8.66 10.39
N SER A 364 -6.08 -7.54 10.99
CA SER A 364 -5.54 -7.47 12.35
C SER A 364 -6.57 -7.05 13.40
N GLY A 365 -7.52 -6.19 13.03
CA GLY A 365 -8.42 -5.52 13.97
C GLY A 365 -7.74 -4.42 14.79
N ASP A 366 -6.63 -3.84 14.31
CA ASP A 366 -5.87 -2.83 15.04
C ASP A 366 -6.73 -1.61 15.40
N PRO A 367 -6.78 -1.21 16.68
CA PRO A 367 -7.58 -0.06 17.11
C PRO A 367 -7.08 1.28 16.55
N GLN A 368 -5.81 1.40 16.15
CA GLN A 368 -5.28 2.61 15.53
C GLN A 368 -5.80 2.75 14.09
N ALA A 369 -5.90 1.63 13.36
CA ALA A 369 -6.55 1.60 12.05
C ALA A 369 -8.04 1.97 12.18
N ALA A 370 -8.76 1.40 13.14
CA ALA A 370 -10.15 1.75 13.42
C ALA A 370 -10.31 3.24 13.72
N ALA A 371 -9.45 3.81 14.55
CA ALA A 371 -9.47 5.23 14.92
C ALA A 371 -9.23 6.13 13.69
N PHE A 372 -8.28 5.78 12.84
CA PHE A 372 -8.01 6.50 11.59
C PHE A 372 -9.26 6.52 10.69
N LEU A 373 -9.86 5.37 10.45
CA LEU A 373 -11.00 5.19 9.56
C LEU A 373 -12.29 5.81 10.11
N SER A 374 -12.42 5.93 11.43
CA SER A 374 -13.61 6.52 12.08
C SER A 374 -13.80 7.99 11.79
N ARG A 375 -12.75 8.74 11.45
CA ARG A 375 -12.83 10.13 10.98
C ARG A 375 -13.10 10.21 9.48
N LEU A 376 -12.36 9.40 8.72
CA LEU A 376 -12.38 9.42 7.26
C LEU A 376 -13.75 9.05 6.67
N ASN A 377 -14.36 7.98 7.17
CA ASN A 377 -15.60 7.43 6.60
C ASN A 377 -16.82 8.36 6.71
N PRO A 378 -17.13 8.98 7.86
CA PRO A 378 -18.25 9.93 7.95
C PRO A 378 -18.02 11.15 7.06
N TRP A 379 -16.79 11.67 7.03
CA TRP A 379 -16.45 12.83 6.21
C TRP A 379 -16.69 12.56 4.72
N ILE A 380 -16.08 11.51 4.13
CA ILE A 380 -16.22 11.26 2.69
C ILE A 380 -17.68 10.97 2.30
N ARG A 381 -18.41 10.22 3.15
CA ARG A 381 -19.83 9.95 2.91
C ARG A 381 -20.67 11.23 2.91
N THR A 382 -20.40 12.16 3.83
CA THR A 382 -21.12 13.42 3.95
C THR A 382 -20.76 14.38 2.82
N THR A 383 -19.48 14.61 2.57
CA THR A 383 -18.99 15.51 1.53
C THR A 383 -19.49 15.10 0.14
N THR A 384 -19.53 13.80 -0.14
CA THR A 384 -20.03 13.28 -1.41
C THR A 384 -21.54 13.12 -1.48
N GLN A 385 -22.27 13.42 -0.40
CA GLN A 385 -23.72 13.20 -0.28
C GLN A 385 -24.10 11.72 -0.53
N GLY A 386 -23.21 10.78 -0.20
CA GLY A 386 -23.38 9.36 -0.44
C GLY A 386 -23.45 8.97 -1.93
N LYS A 387 -22.80 9.74 -2.81
CA LYS A 387 -22.71 9.49 -4.25
C LYS A 387 -21.25 9.20 -4.65
N PRO A 388 -20.91 7.99 -5.11
CA PRO A 388 -19.55 7.63 -5.50
C PRO A 388 -18.93 8.55 -6.57
N ASN A 389 -19.74 9.01 -7.53
CA ASN A 389 -19.29 9.91 -8.59
C ASN A 389 -18.99 11.34 -8.13
N ASN A 390 -19.28 11.68 -6.87
CA ASN A 390 -18.88 12.94 -6.26
C ASN A 390 -17.52 12.86 -5.55
N ILE A 391 -16.87 11.70 -5.53
CA ILE A 391 -15.52 11.57 -5.01
C ILE A 391 -14.57 12.31 -5.96
N SER A 392 -13.85 13.28 -5.41
CA SER A 392 -12.89 14.11 -6.14
C SER A 392 -11.52 13.44 -6.24
N ALA A 393 -10.81 13.69 -7.32
CA ALA A 393 -9.42 13.31 -7.47
C ALA A 393 -8.52 14.36 -6.79
N GLY A 394 -8.62 14.45 -5.47
CA GLY A 394 -7.81 15.26 -4.60
C GLY A 394 -8.61 16.22 -3.71
N TYR A 395 -8.08 16.42 -2.49
CA TYR A 395 -8.64 17.28 -1.45
C TYR A 395 -7.52 18.04 -0.74
N ASN A 396 -7.82 19.24 -0.26
CA ASN A 396 -6.97 19.83 0.76
C ASN A 396 -7.17 19.10 2.11
N LEU A 397 -6.32 19.34 3.09
CA LEU A 397 -6.42 18.65 4.37
C LEU A 397 -7.62 19.04 5.22
N SER A 398 -8.28 20.18 4.93
CA SER A 398 -9.58 20.53 5.54
C SER A 398 -10.76 19.76 4.93
N GLY A 399 -10.53 19.01 3.85
CA GLY A 399 -11.56 18.20 3.18
C GLY A 399 -12.29 18.89 2.03
N GLU A 400 -11.82 20.06 1.58
CA GLU A 400 -12.35 20.73 0.40
C GLU A 400 -11.68 20.20 -0.86
N ASP A 401 -12.42 20.19 -1.96
CA ASP A 401 -11.92 19.75 -3.25
C ASP A 401 -10.76 20.61 -3.77
N LEU A 402 -9.78 19.97 -4.39
CA LEU A 402 -8.72 20.70 -5.08
C LEU A 402 -9.24 21.44 -6.32
N PRO A 403 -8.67 22.61 -6.66
CA PRO A 403 -9.03 23.32 -7.89
C PRO A 403 -8.66 22.49 -9.13
N HIS A 404 -9.48 22.60 -10.16
CA HIS A 404 -9.30 21.87 -11.44
C HIS A 404 -9.28 20.34 -11.32
N ARG A 405 -9.91 19.80 -10.27
CA ARG A 405 -10.08 18.39 -10.06
C ARG A 405 -10.87 17.74 -11.19
N TYR A 406 -10.71 16.46 -11.31
CA TYR A 406 -11.64 15.62 -12.05
C TYR A 406 -12.26 14.57 -11.13
N PHE A 407 -13.33 13.96 -11.61
CA PHE A 407 -14.07 12.94 -10.89
C PHE A 407 -13.82 11.58 -11.53
N GLU A 408 -14.35 10.54 -10.89
CA GLU A 408 -14.37 9.19 -11.43
C GLU A 408 -12.99 8.54 -11.53
N ALA A 409 -12.00 9.03 -10.79
CA ALA A 409 -10.72 8.36 -10.62
C ALA A 409 -10.89 7.15 -9.69
N LEU A 410 -10.73 5.95 -10.22
CA LEU A 410 -10.92 4.70 -9.46
C LEU A 410 -9.86 4.52 -8.38
N CYS A 411 -8.65 5.08 -8.56
CA CYS A 411 -7.61 5.10 -7.54
C CYS A 411 -7.98 5.91 -6.29
N PHE A 412 -9.02 6.77 -6.34
CA PHE A 412 -9.63 7.41 -5.17
C PHE A 412 -10.87 6.64 -4.69
N ILE A 413 -11.74 6.21 -5.59
CA ILE A 413 -13.02 5.57 -5.26
C ILE A 413 -12.82 4.21 -4.61
N CYS A 414 -11.94 3.37 -5.15
CA CYS A 414 -11.73 2.02 -4.66
C CYS A 414 -11.13 1.98 -3.24
N PRO A 415 -10.10 2.79 -2.89
CA PRO A 415 -9.61 2.88 -1.51
C PRO A 415 -10.68 3.33 -0.50
N PHE A 416 -11.54 4.29 -0.83
CA PHE A 416 -12.65 4.65 0.03
C PHE A 416 -13.70 3.55 0.17
N ALA A 417 -13.87 2.70 -0.85
CA ALA A 417 -14.73 1.52 -0.74
C ALA A 417 -14.15 0.49 0.25
N VAL A 418 -12.84 0.26 0.22
CA VAL A 418 -12.19 -0.60 1.22
C VAL A 418 -12.29 0.02 2.61
N ALA A 419 -12.07 1.33 2.76
CA ALA A 419 -12.26 2.04 4.03
C ALA A 419 -13.69 1.89 4.59
N ALA A 420 -14.71 1.87 3.73
CA ALA A 420 -16.09 1.72 4.14
C ALA A 420 -16.40 0.36 4.78
N THR A 421 -15.58 -0.68 4.54
CA THR A 421 -15.76 -2.01 5.15
C THR A 421 -15.56 -2.01 6.66
N ALA A 422 -14.93 -0.99 7.22
CA ALA A 422 -14.51 -0.94 8.63
C ALA A 422 -15.67 -0.78 9.63
N SER A 423 -16.89 -0.47 9.18
CA SER A 423 -18.04 -0.30 10.08
C SER A 423 -19.37 -0.66 9.42
N PRO A 424 -20.29 -1.36 10.13
CA PRO A 424 -21.66 -1.63 9.66
C PRO A 424 -22.44 -0.37 9.28
N GLU A 425 -22.13 0.78 9.86
CA GLU A 425 -22.79 2.06 9.54
C GLU A 425 -22.58 2.49 8.09
N ASN A 426 -21.57 1.94 7.43
CA ASN A 426 -21.23 2.25 6.05
C ASN A 426 -21.89 1.28 5.05
N GLN A 427 -22.67 0.31 5.48
CA GLN A 427 -23.17 -0.77 4.60
C GLN A 427 -23.83 -0.26 3.31
N GLN A 428 -24.73 0.69 3.40
CA GLN A 428 -25.42 1.24 2.21
C GLN A 428 -24.47 2.02 1.30
N TRP A 429 -23.51 2.72 1.90
CA TRP A 429 -22.47 3.44 1.18
C TRP A 429 -21.55 2.47 0.45
N LEU A 430 -21.09 1.43 1.13
CA LEU A 430 -20.27 0.36 0.57
C LEU A 430 -20.95 -0.32 -0.62
N ASN A 431 -22.24 -0.63 -0.50
CA ASN A 431 -23.02 -1.23 -1.58
C ASN A 431 -23.02 -0.34 -2.84
N LYS A 432 -23.24 0.96 -2.68
CA LYS A 432 -23.18 1.92 -3.80
C LYS A 432 -21.79 2.03 -4.42
N LEU A 433 -20.75 2.02 -3.59
CA LEU A 433 -19.37 2.05 -4.07
C LEU A 433 -19.03 0.81 -4.88
N TRP A 434 -19.43 -0.36 -4.40
CA TRP A 434 -19.24 -1.62 -5.14
C TRP A 434 -19.92 -1.59 -6.52
N ASP A 435 -21.20 -1.21 -6.55
CA ASP A 435 -21.95 -1.12 -7.81
C ASP A 435 -21.28 -0.16 -8.79
N TYR A 436 -20.84 0.99 -8.29
CA TYR A 436 -20.14 1.97 -9.11
C TYR A 436 -18.83 1.42 -9.67
N ILE A 437 -18.00 0.78 -8.84
CA ILE A 437 -16.73 0.20 -9.22
C ILE A 437 -16.89 -0.89 -10.30
N VAL A 438 -17.88 -1.78 -10.12
CA VAL A 438 -18.12 -2.87 -11.07
C VAL A 438 -18.70 -2.38 -12.38
N GLN A 439 -19.62 -1.43 -12.33
CA GLN A 439 -20.30 -0.90 -13.52
C GLN A 439 -19.45 0.10 -14.31
N PHE A 440 -18.43 0.67 -13.67
CA PHE A 440 -17.60 1.70 -14.27
C PHE A 440 -16.78 1.14 -15.42
N LYS A 441 -17.12 1.58 -16.64
CA LYS A 441 -16.44 1.23 -17.90
C LYS A 441 -15.72 2.46 -18.42
N ARG A 442 -14.46 2.61 -18.04
CA ARG A 442 -13.60 3.61 -18.66
C ARG A 442 -13.17 3.11 -20.05
N LYS A 443 -13.22 3.97 -21.04
CA LYS A 443 -12.76 3.64 -22.40
C LYS A 443 -11.23 3.66 -22.49
N ASP A 444 -10.58 4.49 -21.67
CA ASP A 444 -9.14 4.61 -21.62
C ASP A 444 -8.61 3.76 -20.48
N PHE A 445 -7.75 2.81 -20.80
CA PHE A 445 -7.08 2.00 -19.81
C PHE A 445 -6.00 2.85 -19.14
N ASP A 446 -6.13 3.00 -17.82
CA ASP A 446 -5.13 3.62 -16.96
C ASP A 446 -4.57 2.53 -16.05
N TYR A 447 -3.27 2.34 -16.10
CA TYR A 447 -2.56 1.35 -15.30
C TYR A 447 -2.86 1.50 -13.81
N TYR A 448 -2.75 2.73 -13.31
CA TYR A 448 -2.85 3.03 -11.88
C TYR A 448 -4.27 2.78 -11.35
N ASP A 449 -5.27 3.39 -12.01
CA ASP A 449 -6.67 3.17 -11.67
C ASP A 449 -7.06 1.68 -11.71
N ASN A 450 -6.64 0.96 -12.75
CA ASN A 450 -7.08 -0.42 -12.96
C ASN A 450 -6.34 -1.43 -12.06
N SER A 451 -5.08 -1.20 -11.72
CA SER A 451 -4.35 -2.08 -10.80
C SER A 451 -4.85 -1.91 -9.36
N ILE A 452 -5.08 -0.68 -8.91
CA ILE A 452 -5.71 -0.38 -7.62
C ILE A 452 -7.13 -0.96 -7.57
N LYS A 453 -7.94 -0.77 -8.61
CA LYS A 453 -9.27 -1.39 -8.71
C LYS A 453 -9.19 -2.90 -8.56
N MET A 454 -8.26 -3.58 -9.23
CA MET A 454 -8.15 -5.04 -9.18
C MET A 454 -7.89 -5.55 -7.77
N ILE A 455 -6.88 -4.98 -7.07
CA ILE A 455 -6.55 -5.36 -5.70
C ILE A 455 -7.73 -5.07 -4.76
N ASN A 456 -8.34 -3.89 -4.88
CA ASN A 456 -9.45 -3.51 -4.02
C ASN A 456 -10.70 -4.35 -4.26
N MET A 457 -10.97 -4.80 -5.49
CA MET A 457 -12.06 -5.74 -5.75
C MET A 457 -11.82 -7.11 -5.10
N ILE A 458 -10.57 -7.59 -5.07
CA ILE A 458 -10.20 -8.82 -4.34
C ILE A 458 -10.51 -8.66 -2.84
N ILE A 459 -10.17 -7.50 -2.25
CA ILE A 459 -10.45 -7.22 -0.84
C ILE A 459 -11.95 -7.14 -0.58
N LEU A 460 -12.66 -6.35 -1.38
CA LEU A 460 -14.10 -6.09 -1.23
C LEU A 460 -14.97 -7.35 -1.42
N SER A 461 -14.47 -8.33 -2.16
CA SER A 461 -15.14 -9.63 -2.34
C SER A 461 -14.76 -10.67 -1.26
N GLY A 462 -13.98 -10.31 -0.26
CA GLY A 462 -13.54 -11.22 0.81
C GLY A 462 -12.44 -12.20 0.39
N ASN A 463 -11.72 -11.93 -0.69
CA ASN A 463 -10.74 -12.87 -1.25
C ASN A 463 -9.29 -12.50 -0.95
N TYR A 464 -9.04 -11.40 -0.26
CA TYR A 464 -7.70 -11.02 0.19
C TYR A 464 -7.36 -11.73 1.51
N TRP A 465 -6.13 -12.20 1.63
CA TRP A 465 -5.64 -12.92 2.81
C TRP A 465 -4.16 -12.55 3.08
N ALA A 466 -3.75 -12.65 4.34
CA ALA A 466 -2.36 -12.43 4.74
C ALA A 466 -1.54 -13.73 4.64
N PRO A 467 -0.27 -13.65 4.19
CA PRO A 467 0.64 -14.78 4.09
C PRO A 467 1.10 -15.33 5.45
#